data_d0c3f3b4e702b73abab59519196c3d41
#
_entry.id   d0c3f3b4e702b73abab59519196c3d41
#
_cell.length_a   1.000
_cell.length_b   1.000
_cell.length_c   1.000
_cell.angle_alpha   90.00
_cell.angle_beta   90.00
_cell.angle_gamma   90.00
#
_symmetry.space_group_name_H-M   'P 1'
#
loop_
_entity.id
_entity.type
_entity.pdbx_description
1 polymer ?
#
loop_
_entity_poly.entity_id
_entity_poly.type
_entity_poly.pdbx_seq_one_letter_code
_entity_poly.pdbx_strand_id
1 'polypeptide(L)'
;MSSAIQLRGLAWDHRRCWGPLEASVPAYRALQPDIQVAWNRRSLWEFGEGRLDGPAADYDLVIYDHPFVGEVARDGLMLDLMRFLSVDQIASFA
;
A
#
# COMPACT_ATOMS: atom_id res chain seq x y z
N MET A 1 19.45 14.26 15.48
CA MET A 1 19.18 13.20 14.50
C MET A 1 17.68 12.99 14.39
N SER A 2 17.15 13.24 13.23
CA SER A 2 15.76 12.92 13.00
C SER A 2 15.61 11.40 12.87
N SER A 3 14.64 10.81 13.55
CA SER A 3 14.29 9.43 13.33
C SER A 3 13.48 9.34 12.05
N ALA A 4 13.95 8.55 11.10
CA ALA A 4 13.21 8.32 9.87
C ALA A 4 12.02 7.40 10.14
N ILE A 5 10.89 7.74 9.54
CA ILE A 5 9.74 6.84 9.50
C ILE A 5 9.97 5.88 8.35
N GLN A 6 9.83 4.57 8.62
CA GLN A 6 9.96 3.56 7.59
C GLN A 6 8.61 2.91 7.36
N LEU A 7 8.13 2.99 6.13
CA LEU A 7 6.90 2.34 5.70
C LEU A 7 7.24 1.14 4.82
N ARG A 8 6.57 0.04 5.08
CA ARG A 8 6.74 -1.20 4.33
C ARG A 8 5.50 -1.44 3.49
N GLY A 9 5.71 -1.58 2.19
CA GLY A 9 4.64 -1.86 1.25
C GLY A 9 4.77 -3.25 0.66
N LEU A 10 3.65 -3.88 0.36
CA LEU A 10 3.60 -5.15 -0.33
C LEU A 10 2.93 -4.98 -1.67
N ALA A 11 3.66 -5.30 -2.74
CA ALA A 11 3.19 -5.22 -4.11
C ALA A 11 3.02 -6.63 -4.69
N TRP A 12 2.29 -6.72 -5.76
CA TRP A 12 2.21 -7.91 -6.58
C TRP A 12 3.47 -7.98 -7.48
N ASP A 13 4.08 -9.15 -7.63
CA ASP A 13 5.31 -9.32 -8.40
C ASP A 13 5.04 -9.34 -9.90
N HIS A 14 4.62 -8.21 -10.40
CA HIS A 14 4.45 -7.93 -11.82
C HIS A 14 4.92 -6.51 -12.08
N ARG A 15 5.63 -6.32 -13.18
CA ARG A 15 6.22 -5.04 -13.53
C ARG A 15 5.21 -3.89 -13.55
N ARG A 16 3.98 -4.16 -13.97
CA ARG A 16 2.91 -3.14 -13.99
C ARG A 16 2.55 -2.65 -12.60
N CYS A 17 2.75 -3.47 -11.57
CA CYS A 17 2.47 -3.11 -10.20
C CYS A 17 3.69 -2.47 -9.55
N TRP A 18 4.79 -3.21 -9.43
CA TRP A 18 5.95 -2.70 -8.70
C TRP A 18 6.72 -1.61 -9.45
N GLY A 19 6.65 -1.57 -10.79
CA GLY A 19 7.39 -0.59 -11.57
C GLY A 19 7.05 0.85 -11.21
N PRO A 20 5.76 1.26 -11.32
CA PRO A 20 5.38 2.62 -10.92
C PRO A 20 5.59 2.90 -9.43
N LEU A 21 5.35 1.91 -8.56
CA LEU A 21 5.53 2.08 -7.13
C LEU A 21 7.00 2.34 -6.78
N GLU A 22 7.91 1.53 -7.30
CA GLU A 22 9.33 1.73 -7.07
C GLU A 22 9.85 3.01 -7.72
N ALA A 23 9.35 3.37 -8.89
CA ALA A 23 9.71 4.61 -9.54
C ALA A 23 9.29 5.85 -8.75
N SER A 24 8.20 5.75 -7.97
CA SER A 24 7.73 6.84 -7.13
C SER A 24 8.57 7.08 -5.90
N VAL A 25 9.38 6.11 -5.47
CA VAL A 25 10.13 6.20 -4.21
C VAL A 25 11.11 7.39 -4.19
N PRO A 26 11.97 7.61 -5.20
CA PRO A 26 12.87 8.77 -5.17
C PRO A 26 12.12 10.10 -5.18
N ALA A 27 11.02 10.19 -5.93
CA ALA A 27 10.22 11.42 -6.00
C ALA A 27 9.58 11.73 -4.64
N TYR A 28 9.02 10.71 -3.99
CA TYR A 28 8.43 10.90 -2.67
C TYR A 28 9.49 11.26 -1.62
N ARG A 29 10.65 10.64 -1.69
CA ARG A 29 11.77 10.93 -0.79
C ARG A 29 12.23 12.38 -0.90
N ALA A 30 12.18 12.95 -2.11
CA ALA A 30 12.53 14.36 -2.31
C ALA A 30 11.52 15.28 -1.63
N LEU A 31 10.24 14.90 -1.56
CA LEU A 31 9.19 15.67 -0.90
C LEU A 31 9.17 15.46 0.62
N GLN A 32 9.46 14.24 1.06
CA GLN A 32 9.40 13.85 2.48
C GLN A 32 10.67 13.07 2.85
N PRO A 33 11.81 13.77 3.09
CA PRO A 33 13.07 13.09 3.33
C PRO A 33 13.09 12.20 4.58
N ASP A 34 12.20 12.46 5.53
CA ASP A 34 12.12 11.71 6.78
C ASP A 34 11.26 10.46 6.67
N ILE A 35 10.63 10.21 5.52
CA ILE A 35 9.78 9.05 5.31
C ILE A 35 10.41 8.19 4.21
N GLN A 36 10.71 6.94 4.56
CA GLN A 36 11.25 5.97 3.61
C GLN A 36 10.19 4.91 3.33
N VAL A 37 9.99 4.60 2.06
CA VAL A 37 9.05 3.57 1.63
C VAL A 37 9.83 2.48 0.91
N ALA A 38 9.64 1.24 1.35
CA ALA A 38 10.25 0.08 0.72
C ALA A 38 9.15 -0.90 0.30
N TRP A 39 9.18 -1.34 -0.95
CA TRP A 39 8.20 -2.24 -1.52
C TRP A 39 8.75 -3.65 -1.61
N ASN A 40 8.07 -4.61 -0.96
CA ASN A 40 8.28 -6.04 -1.15
C ASN A 40 7.27 -6.54 -2.18
N ARG A 41 7.52 -7.72 -2.71
CA ARG A 41 6.68 -8.31 -3.76
C ARG A 41 6.21 -9.68 -3.33
N ARG A 42 4.98 -10.04 -3.69
CA ARG A 42 4.48 -11.40 -3.54
C ARG A 42 4.06 -11.94 -4.90
N SER A 43 4.02 -13.27 -5.03
CA SER A 43 3.68 -13.92 -6.29
C SER A 43 2.27 -13.57 -6.75
N LEU A 44 2.01 -13.77 -8.04
CA LEU A 44 0.68 -13.61 -8.60
C LEU A 44 -0.34 -14.52 -7.90
N TRP A 45 0.06 -15.75 -7.58
CA TRP A 45 -0.82 -16.68 -6.89
C TRP A 45 -1.19 -16.16 -5.50
N GLU A 46 -0.22 -15.70 -4.73
CA GLU A 46 -0.47 -15.11 -3.42
C GLU A 46 -1.35 -13.87 -3.51
N PHE A 47 -1.15 -13.05 -4.54
CA PHE A 47 -1.93 -11.86 -4.79
C PHE A 47 -3.40 -12.20 -5.08
N GLY A 48 -3.65 -13.24 -5.90
CA GLY A 48 -5.00 -13.63 -6.29
C GLY A 48 -5.71 -14.57 -5.32
N GLU A 49 -4.95 -15.45 -4.64
CA GLU A 49 -5.50 -16.53 -3.81
C GLU A 49 -5.06 -16.47 -2.36
N GLY A 50 -3.97 -15.73 -2.07
CA GLY A 50 -3.44 -15.65 -0.71
C GLY A 50 -4.31 -14.84 0.21
N ARG A 51 -4.19 -15.11 1.50
CA ARG A 51 -4.94 -14.38 2.52
C ARG A 51 -4.37 -12.97 2.70
N LEU A 52 -5.21 -12.05 3.16
CA LEU A 52 -4.82 -10.66 3.42
C LEU A 52 -4.56 -10.37 4.90
N ASP A 53 -5.02 -11.18 5.81
CA ASP A 53 -4.87 -10.92 7.24
C ASP A 53 -3.40 -10.82 7.66
N GLY A 54 -2.53 -11.70 7.17
CA GLY A 54 -1.10 -11.64 7.43
C GLY A 54 -0.45 -10.37 6.86
N PRO A 55 -0.57 -10.12 5.55
CA PRO A 55 -0.05 -8.88 4.96
C PRO A 55 -0.59 -7.61 5.59
N ALA A 56 -1.86 -7.58 5.96
CA ALA A 56 -2.45 -6.42 6.62
C ALA A 56 -1.81 -6.14 7.98
N ALA A 57 -1.39 -7.18 8.69
CA ALA A 57 -0.72 -7.04 9.98
C ALA A 57 0.76 -6.65 9.84
N ASP A 58 1.42 -7.10 8.76
CA ASP A 58 2.87 -6.98 8.61
C ASP A 58 3.31 -5.76 7.80
N TYR A 59 2.41 -5.16 7.02
CA TYR A 59 2.73 -4.08 6.11
C TYR A 59 1.90 -2.83 6.39
N ASP A 60 2.48 -1.67 6.09
CA ASP A 60 1.80 -0.38 6.21
C ASP A 60 0.95 -0.09 4.97
N LEU A 61 1.41 -0.56 3.81
CA LEU A 61 0.74 -0.36 2.52
C LEU A 61 0.63 -1.72 1.83
N VAL A 62 -0.55 -2.04 1.32
CA VAL A 62 -0.77 -3.31 0.62
C VAL A 62 -1.54 -3.07 -0.66
N ILE A 63 -1.00 -3.57 -1.77
CA ILE A 63 -1.75 -3.66 -3.02
C ILE A 63 -2.46 -5.00 -3.01
N TYR A 64 -3.79 -4.97 -3.10
CA TYR A 64 -4.58 -6.19 -3.11
C TYR A 64 -5.59 -6.18 -4.25
N ASP A 65 -6.03 -7.37 -4.63
CA ASP A 65 -6.97 -7.55 -5.74
C ASP A 65 -8.40 -7.18 -5.30
N HIS A 66 -9.17 -6.60 -6.22
CA HIS A 66 -10.52 -6.10 -5.93
C HIS A 66 -11.49 -7.15 -5.34
N PRO A 67 -11.39 -8.46 -5.62
CA PRO A 67 -12.27 -9.44 -4.98
C PRO A 67 -12.16 -9.47 -3.45
N PHE A 68 -11.07 -8.95 -2.89
CA PHE A 68 -10.85 -8.92 -1.45
C PHE A 68 -11.50 -7.72 -0.73
N VAL A 69 -12.12 -6.81 -1.46
CA VAL A 69 -12.72 -5.59 -0.85
C VAL A 69 -13.75 -5.95 0.23
N GLY A 70 -14.57 -6.97 -0.01
CA GLY A 70 -15.56 -7.42 0.98
C GLY A 70 -14.92 -7.92 2.27
N GLU A 71 -13.85 -8.71 2.15
CA GLU A 71 -13.09 -9.21 3.30
C GLU A 71 -12.44 -8.06 4.07
N VAL A 72 -11.83 -7.11 3.35
CA VAL A 72 -11.20 -5.94 3.96
C VAL A 72 -12.21 -5.14 4.78
N ALA A 73 -13.39 -4.90 4.22
CA ALA A 73 -14.44 -4.15 4.90
C ALA A 73 -15.00 -4.92 6.10
N ARG A 74 -15.28 -6.22 5.92
CA ARG A 74 -15.88 -7.05 6.96
C ARG A 74 -14.96 -7.22 8.16
N ASP A 75 -13.68 -7.47 7.91
CA ASP A 75 -12.71 -7.82 8.95
C ASP A 75 -11.88 -6.62 9.42
N GLY A 76 -12.12 -5.43 8.88
CA GLY A 76 -11.42 -4.21 9.29
C GLY A 76 -9.91 -4.26 9.05
N LEU A 77 -9.49 -4.85 7.92
CA LEU A 77 -8.07 -5.10 7.67
C LEU A 77 -7.28 -3.85 7.28
N MET A 78 -7.95 -2.81 6.77
CA MET A 78 -7.31 -1.58 6.30
C MET A 78 -7.95 -0.37 6.96
N LEU A 79 -7.19 0.72 7.05
CA LEU A 79 -7.72 1.97 7.56
C LEU A 79 -8.70 2.59 6.56
N ASP A 80 -9.77 3.15 7.10
CA ASP A 80 -10.72 3.92 6.30
C ASP A 80 -10.13 5.31 6.02
N LEU A 81 -9.67 5.53 4.79
CA LEU A 81 -9.03 6.77 4.40
C LEU A 81 -9.99 7.98 4.43
N MET A 82 -11.29 7.74 4.39
CA MET A 82 -12.28 8.82 4.50
C MET A 82 -12.21 9.54 5.84
N ARG A 83 -11.60 8.92 6.84
CA ARG A 83 -11.40 9.53 8.15
C ARG A 83 -10.23 10.51 8.17
N PHE A 84 -9.35 10.45 7.16
CA PHE A 84 -8.11 11.22 7.12
C PHE A 84 -7.99 12.14 5.91
N LEU A 85 -8.72 11.84 4.85
CA LEU A 85 -8.67 12.59 3.60
C LEU A 85 -9.94 13.41 3.42
N SER A 86 -9.80 14.58 2.81
CA SER A 86 -10.96 15.42 2.48
C SER A 86 -11.74 14.83 1.30
N VAL A 87 -12.98 15.27 1.14
CA VAL A 87 -13.83 14.86 0.02
C VAL A 87 -13.14 15.22 -1.32
N ASP A 88 -12.52 16.39 -1.39
CA ASP A 88 -11.83 16.83 -2.60
C ASP A 88 -10.63 15.96 -2.94
N GLN A 89 -9.85 15.55 -1.92
CA GLN A 89 -8.73 14.64 -2.13
C GLN A 89 -9.20 13.29 -2.65
N ILE A 90 -10.26 12.74 -2.07
CA ILE A 90 -10.82 11.46 -2.51
C ILE A 90 -11.33 11.55 -3.94
N ALA A 91 -12.06 12.61 -4.27
CA ALA A 91 -12.58 12.83 -5.62
C ALA A 91 -11.46 12.92 -6.67
N SER A 92 -10.28 13.41 -6.29
CA SER A 92 -9.15 13.54 -7.21
C SER A 92 -8.59 12.20 -7.67
N PHE A 93 -8.87 11.11 -6.97
CA PHE A 93 -8.41 9.77 -7.32
C PHE A 93 -9.37 9.03 -8.26
N ALA A 94 -10.54 9.54 -8.48
CA ALA A 94 -11.56 8.90 -9.31
C ALA A 94 -11.32 9.09 -10.81
#